data_e0f521a44e898b7e03d4c5b0bfc855d8
#
_entry.id   e0f521a44e898b7e03d4c5b0bfc855d8
#
_cell.length_a   1.000
_cell.length_b   1.000
_cell.length_c   1.000
_cell.angle_alpha   90.00
_cell.angle_beta   90.00
_cell.angle_gamma   90.00
#
_symmetry.space_group_name_H-M   'P 1'
#
loop_
_entity.id
_entity.type
_entity.pdbx_description
1 polymer ?
#
loop_
_entity_poly.entity_id
_entity_poly.type
_entity_poly.pdbx_seq_one_letter_code
_entity_poly.pdbx_strand_id
1 'polypeptide(L)'
;YKALGQNVFRFNIPPLSNDERSESDKICIEHYYTNSEIKTQTDFGCLYMGKDFNDYGLSNDGKWCFQDYSKNRSIMPITIIDGANKHMQKLCDDSYIITKDDFADYVINHTNEFFFENFEKIFKVIEEIVTETNN
;
A
#
# COMPACT_ATOMS: atom_id res chain seq x y z
N TYR A 1 -19.86 -7.50 5.13
CA TYR A 1 -19.03 -8.70 5.01
C TYR A 1 -19.84 -9.91 4.52
N LYS A 2 -19.12 -10.97 4.18
CA LYS A 2 -19.73 -12.23 3.75
C LYS A 2 -19.09 -13.39 4.49
N ALA A 3 -19.93 -14.26 5.11
CA ALA A 3 -19.46 -15.52 5.68
C ALA A 3 -19.15 -16.53 4.55
N LEU A 4 -18.01 -17.18 4.61
CA LEU A 4 -17.56 -18.19 3.63
C LEU A 4 -17.53 -19.61 4.21
N GLY A 5 -17.81 -19.77 5.49
CA GLY A 5 -17.82 -21.03 6.22
C GLY A 5 -17.68 -20.78 7.71
N GLN A 6 -17.47 -21.83 8.50
CA GLN A 6 -17.28 -21.68 9.95
C GLN A 6 -16.06 -20.82 10.24
N ASN A 7 -16.29 -19.68 10.89
CA ASN A 7 -15.25 -18.75 11.31
C ASN A 7 -14.39 -18.17 10.18
N VAL A 8 -14.88 -18.22 8.92
CA VAL A 8 -14.21 -17.59 7.78
C VAL A 8 -15.11 -16.52 7.19
N PHE A 9 -14.60 -15.30 7.13
CA PHE A 9 -15.36 -14.13 6.69
C PHE A 9 -14.56 -13.34 5.65
N ARG A 10 -15.27 -12.71 4.74
CA ARG A 10 -14.69 -11.82 3.72
C ARG A 10 -15.36 -10.46 3.79
N PHE A 11 -14.58 -9.41 3.72
CA PHE A 11 -15.08 -8.05 3.55
C PHE A 11 -14.12 -7.23 2.68
N ASN A 12 -14.66 -6.19 2.04
CA ASN A 12 -13.86 -5.24 1.30
C ASN A 12 -13.19 -4.26 2.27
N ILE A 13 -11.98 -3.84 1.93
CA ILE A 13 -11.29 -2.79 2.67
C ILE A 13 -12.16 -1.52 2.66
N PRO A 14 -12.54 -0.97 3.82
CA PRO A 14 -13.36 0.24 3.87
C PRO A 14 -12.67 1.45 3.23
N PRO A 15 -13.40 2.29 2.47
CA PRO A 15 -12.85 3.53 1.94
C PRO A 15 -12.49 4.50 3.06
N LEU A 16 -11.48 5.36 2.84
CA LEU A 16 -10.91 6.20 3.89
C LEU A 16 -11.36 7.66 3.84
N SER A 17 -11.36 8.27 2.65
CA SER A 17 -11.61 9.70 2.50
C SER A 17 -12.41 9.97 1.23
N ASN A 18 -12.74 11.25 0.98
CA ASN A 18 -13.40 11.69 -0.25
C ASN A 18 -12.40 12.04 -1.38
N ASP A 19 -11.15 11.64 -1.22
CA ASP A 19 -10.09 11.81 -2.22
C ASP A 19 -9.79 10.50 -2.95
N GLU A 20 -8.56 10.33 -3.39
CA GLU A 20 -8.07 9.16 -4.11
C GLU A 20 -8.20 7.83 -3.34
N ARG A 21 -8.44 7.85 -2.02
CA ARG A 21 -8.63 6.66 -1.17
C ARG A 21 -10.10 6.33 -0.91
N SER A 22 -11.02 7.00 -1.60
CA SER A 22 -12.46 6.83 -1.39
C SER A 22 -13.03 5.56 -2.05
N GLU A 23 -12.29 4.95 -2.97
CA GLU A 23 -12.72 3.76 -3.71
C GLU A 23 -11.96 2.53 -3.21
N SER A 24 -12.68 1.62 -2.53
CA SER A 24 -12.06 0.45 -1.88
C SER A 24 -11.45 -0.56 -2.85
N ASP A 25 -11.85 -0.59 -4.11
CA ASP A 25 -11.25 -1.45 -5.15
C ASP A 25 -9.91 -0.92 -5.69
N LYS A 26 -9.55 0.32 -5.35
CA LYS A 26 -8.32 0.98 -5.79
C LYS A 26 -7.27 1.13 -4.71
N ILE A 27 -7.59 0.74 -3.47
CA ILE A 27 -6.68 0.85 -2.33
C ILE A 27 -6.29 -0.54 -1.80
N CYS A 28 -5.16 -0.59 -1.12
CA CYS A 28 -4.71 -1.75 -0.37
C CYS A 28 -4.49 -1.35 1.10
N ILE A 29 -4.13 -2.33 1.93
CA ILE A 29 -3.99 -2.11 3.38
C ILE A 29 -2.96 -1.01 3.69
N GLU A 30 -1.92 -0.88 2.90
CA GLU A 30 -0.89 0.14 3.10
C GLU A 30 -1.43 1.57 2.96
N HIS A 31 -2.53 1.77 2.24
CA HIS A 31 -3.16 3.10 2.11
C HIS A 31 -3.80 3.60 3.42
N TYR A 32 -3.89 2.75 4.44
CA TYR A 32 -4.30 3.18 5.78
C TYR A 32 -3.21 3.98 6.51
N TYR A 33 -1.98 3.93 6.01
CA TYR A 33 -0.91 4.85 6.42
C TYR A 33 -0.98 6.14 5.61
N THR A 34 -0.36 7.20 6.09
CA THR A 34 -0.22 8.45 5.33
C THR A 34 0.77 8.26 4.17
N ASN A 35 0.72 9.16 3.19
CA ASN A 35 1.66 9.10 2.06
C ASN A 35 3.12 9.20 2.51
N SER A 36 3.41 10.03 3.52
CA SER A 36 4.75 10.14 4.06
C SER A 36 5.19 8.88 4.81
N GLU A 37 4.27 8.22 5.51
CA GLU A 37 4.55 6.96 6.19
C GLU A 37 4.85 5.83 5.19
N ILE A 38 4.08 5.73 4.11
CA ILE A 38 4.34 4.76 3.03
C ILE A 38 5.73 4.95 2.45
N LYS A 39 6.21 6.18 2.33
CA LYS A 39 7.52 6.54 1.80
C LYS A 39 8.64 6.48 2.84
N THR A 40 8.40 5.92 4.02
CA THR A 40 9.41 5.82 5.08
C THR A 40 10.66 5.10 4.57
N GLN A 41 11.81 5.74 4.77
CA GLN A 41 13.10 5.15 4.45
C GLN A 41 13.47 4.12 5.52
N THR A 42 13.50 2.86 5.13
CA THR A 42 13.97 1.75 5.97
C THR A 42 15.46 1.54 5.77
N ASP A 43 16.07 0.61 6.51
CA ASP A 43 17.47 0.23 6.33
C ASP A 43 17.76 -0.34 4.93
N PHE A 44 16.73 -0.84 4.24
CA PHE A 44 16.86 -1.49 2.93
C PHE A 44 16.31 -0.66 1.77
N GLY A 45 15.63 0.45 2.03
CA GLY A 45 15.00 1.27 1.02
C GLY A 45 13.58 1.71 1.40
N CYS A 46 12.77 2.08 0.43
CA CYS A 46 11.39 2.51 0.66
C CYS A 46 10.44 1.98 -0.42
N LEU A 47 9.13 2.10 -0.17
CA LEU A 47 8.10 1.89 -1.18
C LEU A 47 8.00 3.14 -2.08
N TYR A 48 7.55 2.94 -3.31
CA TYR A 48 7.21 4.01 -4.25
C TYR A 48 5.72 3.98 -4.56
N MET A 49 5.19 5.12 -4.97
CA MET A 49 3.81 5.25 -5.46
C MET A 49 3.82 5.65 -6.93
N GLY A 50 2.72 5.38 -7.62
CA GLY A 50 2.59 5.74 -9.04
C GLY A 50 2.91 7.21 -9.32
N LYS A 51 2.50 8.12 -8.43
CA LYS A 51 2.79 9.56 -8.53
C LYS A 51 4.26 9.95 -8.41
N ASP A 52 5.12 9.02 -7.99
CA ASP A 52 6.56 9.25 -7.95
C ASP A 52 7.23 9.10 -9.32
N PHE A 53 6.47 8.71 -10.34
CA PHE A 53 6.94 8.50 -11.71
C PHE A 53 6.32 9.52 -12.65
N ASN A 54 7.10 10.01 -13.61
CA ASN A 54 6.61 10.91 -14.65
C ASN A 54 5.95 10.14 -15.82
N ASP A 55 5.48 10.86 -16.83
CA ASP A 55 4.80 10.29 -17.99
C ASP A 55 5.67 9.36 -18.84
N TYR A 56 6.98 9.39 -18.66
CA TYR A 56 7.94 8.50 -19.32
C TYR A 56 8.32 7.28 -18.48
N GLY A 57 7.70 7.15 -17.30
CA GLY A 57 7.99 6.05 -16.38
C GLY A 57 9.27 6.22 -15.58
N LEU A 58 9.84 7.42 -15.54
CA LEU A 58 11.03 7.71 -14.73
C LEU A 58 10.61 8.24 -13.36
N SER A 59 11.23 7.71 -12.31
CA SER A 59 10.99 8.24 -10.97
C SER A 59 11.54 9.65 -10.83
N ASN A 60 10.85 10.49 -10.04
CA ASN A 60 11.22 11.89 -9.86
C ASN A 60 12.59 12.06 -9.17
N ASP A 61 13.03 11.05 -8.41
CA ASP A 61 14.35 11.02 -7.78
C ASP A 61 15.46 10.48 -8.70
N GLY A 62 15.12 10.06 -9.94
CA GLY A 62 16.05 9.55 -10.92
C GLY A 62 16.63 8.15 -10.65
N LYS A 63 16.06 7.41 -9.71
CA LYS A 63 16.60 6.12 -9.25
C LYS A 63 16.02 4.90 -9.95
N TRP A 64 14.79 5.04 -10.50
CA TRP A 64 14.05 3.92 -11.08
C TRP A 64 13.36 4.28 -12.38
N CYS A 65 13.20 3.29 -13.24
CA CYS A 65 12.38 3.37 -14.46
C CYS A 65 11.33 2.27 -14.43
N PHE A 66 10.08 2.63 -14.68
CA PHE A 66 9.02 1.66 -14.88
C PHE A 66 9.00 1.23 -16.34
N GLN A 67 9.42 0.00 -16.61
CA GLN A 67 9.42 -0.58 -17.96
C GLN A 67 7.98 -0.71 -18.47
N ASP A 68 7.81 -0.54 -19.77
CA ASP A 68 6.51 -0.63 -20.44
C ASP A 68 5.48 0.44 -20.07
N TYR A 69 5.89 1.52 -19.37
CA TYR A 69 4.99 2.63 -19.04
C TYR A 69 4.32 3.21 -20.31
N SER A 70 5.04 3.28 -21.42
CA SER A 70 4.55 3.78 -22.71
C SER A 70 3.56 2.86 -23.41
N LYS A 71 3.38 1.62 -22.96
CA LYS A 71 2.49 0.62 -23.56
C LYS A 71 1.11 0.56 -22.92
N ASN A 72 0.54 1.70 -22.52
CA ASN A 72 -0.79 1.83 -21.92
C ASN A 72 -0.99 1.15 -20.57
N ARG A 73 0.06 0.90 -19.83
CA ARG A 73 -0.05 0.49 -18.42
C ARG A 73 -0.02 1.74 -17.55
N SER A 74 -1.15 2.46 -17.53
CA SER A 74 -1.30 3.59 -16.62
C SER A 74 -1.21 3.09 -15.18
N ILE A 75 -0.13 3.44 -14.50
CA ILE A 75 -0.06 3.30 -13.06
C ILE A 75 -0.88 4.44 -12.48
N MET A 76 -1.89 4.11 -11.70
CA MET A 76 -2.64 5.13 -10.96
C MET A 76 -1.70 5.85 -9.98
N PRO A 77 -1.88 7.17 -9.75
CA PRO A 77 -1.03 7.94 -8.84
C PRO A 77 -0.89 7.32 -7.45
N ILE A 78 -1.95 6.69 -6.95
CA ILE A 78 -1.96 6.07 -5.61
C ILE A 78 -1.43 4.64 -5.58
N THR A 79 -1.20 4.01 -6.73
CA THR A 79 -0.72 2.62 -6.76
C THR A 79 0.60 2.50 -6.02
N ILE A 80 0.67 1.59 -5.05
CA ILE A 80 1.89 1.30 -4.31
C ILE A 80 2.70 0.28 -5.10
N ILE A 81 3.95 0.63 -5.36
CA ILE A 81 4.89 -0.20 -6.11
C ILE A 81 5.88 -0.79 -5.13
N ASP A 82 5.93 -2.11 -5.06
CA ASP A 82 6.87 -2.82 -4.21
C ASP A 82 8.04 -3.44 -4.98
N GLY A 83 9.05 -3.90 -4.26
CA GLY A 83 10.25 -4.50 -4.82
C GLY A 83 10.04 -5.79 -5.59
N ALA A 84 8.86 -6.41 -5.46
CA ALA A 84 8.50 -7.61 -6.22
C ALA A 84 8.01 -7.28 -7.64
N ASN A 85 7.81 -6.00 -7.98
CA ASN A 85 7.31 -5.59 -9.29
C ASN A 85 8.37 -5.78 -10.37
N LYS A 86 8.14 -6.76 -11.25
CA LYS A 86 9.06 -7.14 -12.34
C LYS A 86 9.24 -6.08 -13.44
N HIS A 87 8.37 -5.06 -13.48
CA HIS A 87 8.46 -3.99 -14.46
C HIS A 87 9.36 -2.83 -14.02
N MET A 88 9.93 -2.91 -12.84
CA MET A 88 10.83 -1.89 -12.32
C MET A 88 12.27 -2.17 -12.72
N GLN A 89 12.92 -1.16 -13.28
CA GLN A 89 14.34 -1.19 -13.59
C GLN A 89 15.08 -0.15 -12.76
N LYS A 90 16.10 -0.59 -12.07
CA LYS A 90 16.97 0.24 -11.26
C LYS A 90 17.91 1.06 -12.16
N LEU A 91 18.00 2.36 -11.91
CA LEU A 91 18.91 3.27 -12.62
C LEU A 91 20.16 3.61 -11.81
N CYS A 92 20.08 3.47 -10.48
CA CYS A 92 21.21 3.72 -9.56
C CYS A 92 21.46 2.49 -8.69
N ASP A 93 22.73 2.19 -8.40
CA ASP A 93 23.10 0.97 -7.68
C ASP A 93 22.71 0.97 -6.19
N ASP A 94 22.60 2.14 -5.56
CA ASP A 94 22.31 2.30 -4.12
C ASP A 94 20.84 2.54 -3.80
N SER A 95 19.94 2.40 -4.75
CA SER A 95 18.51 2.57 -4.52
C SER A 95 17.79 1.23 -4.46
N TYR A 96 16.88 1.09 -3.52
CA TYR A 96 16.07 -0.12 -3.35
C TYR A 96 14.60 0.24 -3.20
N ILE A 97 13.75 -0.56 -3.87
CA ILE A 97 12.33 -0.62 -3.56
C ILE A 97 12.14 -1.84 -2.68
N ILE A 98 11.66 -1.63 -1.48
CA ILE A 98 11.35 -2.73 -0.57
C ILE A 98 10.04 -3.41 -0.96
N THR A 99 9.82 -4.62 -0.49
CA THR A 99 8.52 -5.28 -0.63
C THR A 99 7.53 -4.75 0.40
N LYS A 100 6.24 -4.99 0.17
CA LYS A 100 5.21 -4.68 1.17
C LYS A 100 5.43 -5.45 2.47
N ASP A 101 5.95 -6.67 2.39
CA ASP A 101 6.31 -7.46 3.56
C ASP A 101 7.44 -6.83 4.37
N ASP A 102 8.47 -6.32 3.69
CA ASP A 102 9.56 -5.58 4.36
C ASP A 102 9.05 -4.30 5.04
N PHE A 103 8.11 -3.60 4.40
CA PHE A 103 7.46 -2.44 4.99
C PHE A 103 6.68 -2.82 6.27
N ALA A 104 5.91 -3.90 6.22
CA ALA A 104 5.17 -4.40 7.37
C ALA A 104 6.10 -4.78 8.53
N ASP A 105 7.20 -5.44 8.25
CA ASP A 105 8.21 -5.79 9.25
C ASP A 105 8.82 -4.54 9.89
N TYR A 106 9.10 -3.51 9.10
CA TYR A 106 9.59 -2.24 9.63
C TYR A 106 8.57 -1.59 10.56
N VAL A 107 7.30 -1.54 10.17
CA VAL A 107 6.22 -0.97 10.99
C VAL A 107 6.11 -1.68 12.34
N ILE A 108 6.15 -3.02 12.34
CA ILE A 108 6.06 -3.84 13.57
C ILE A 108 7.19 -3.48 14.55
N ASN A 109 8.38 -3.21 14.06
CA ASN A 109 9.55 -2.88 14.87
C ASN A 109 9.68 -1.39 15.21
N HIS A 110 8.83 -0.53 14.63
CA HIS A 110 8.88 0.93 14.78
C HIS A 110 7.47 1.52 14.96
N THR A 111 6.62 0.86 15.76
CA THR A 111 5.20 1.21 15.91
C THR A 111 4.97 2.64 16.41
N ASN A 112 5.90 3.21 17.15
CA ASN A 112 5.82 4.59 17.64
C ASN A 112 6.03 5.66 16.55
N GLU A 113 6.48 5.26 15.35
CA GLU A 113 6.69 6.16 14.21
C GLU A 113 5.46 6.26 13.29
N PHE A 114 4.43 5.48 13.55
CA PHE A 114 3.25 5.36 12.67
C PHE A 114 1.95 5.69 13.40
N PHE A 115 0.99 6.24 12.63
CA PHE A 115 -0.38 6.46 13.08
C PHE A 115 -1.27 5.30 12.62
N PHE A 116 -2.01 4.72 13.55
CA PHE A 116 -2.91 3.59 13.26
C PHE A 116 -4.40 4.00 13.31
N GLU A 117 -4.69 5.28 13.37
CA GLU A 117 -6.06 5.80 13.52
C GLU A 117 -7.00 5.30 12.40
N ASN A 118 -6.54 5.30 11.16
CA ASN A 118 -7.34 4.85 10.03
C ASN A 118 -7.70 3.36 10.11
N PHE A 119 -6.90 2.56 10.79
CA PHE A 119 -7.14 1.13 10.98
C PHE A 119 -8.37 0.84 11.86
N GLU A 120 -8.88 1.81 12.61
CA GLU A 120 -10.13 1.67 13.35
C GLU A 120 -11.28 1.18 12.47
N LYS A 121 -11.33 1.62 11.22
CA LYS A 121 -12.38 1.21 10.28
C LYS A 121 -12.36 -0.29 10.02
N ILE A 122 -11.18 -0.89 9.92
CA ILE A 122 -11.02 -2.34 9.78
C ILE A 122 -11.41 -3.04 11.09
N PHE A 123 -10.95 -2.53 12.22
CA PHE A 123 -11.25 -3.11 13.51
C PHE A 123 -12.75 -3.09 13.83
N LYS A 124 -13.47 -2.05 13.42
CA LYS A 124 -14.93 -1.97 13.56
C LYS A 124 -15.65 -3.09 12.78
N VAL A 125 -15.21 -3.39 11.56
CA VAL A 125 -15.77 -4.51 10.79
C VAL A 125 -15.50 -5.84 11.51
N ILE A 126 -14.30 -6.03 12.02
CA ILE A 126 -13.95 -7.23 12.77
C ILE A 126 -14.80 -7.35 14.06
N GLU A 127 -15.00 -6.26 14.77
CA GLU A 127 -15.86 -6.23 15.96
C GLU A 127 -17.31 -6.61 15.64
N GLU A 128 -17.87 -6.08 14.53
CA GLU A 128 -19.21 -6.46 14.08
C GLU A 128 -19.31 -7.96 13.84
N ILE A 129 -18.34 -8.54 13.12
CA ILE A 129 -18.31 -9.96 12.83
C ILE A 129 -18.25 -10.77 14.12
N VAL A 130 -17.38 -10.42 15.04
CA VAL A 130 -17.21 -11.10 16.32
C VAL A 130 -18.49 -10.99 17.16
N THR A 131 -19.10 -9.81 17.22
CA THR A 131 -20.34 -9.58 17.98
C THR A 131 -21.51 -10.38 17.42
N GLU A 132 -21.70 -10.37 16.10
CA GLU A 132 -22.80 -11.08 15.44
C GLU A 132 -22.63 -12.60 15.52
N THR A 133 -21.41 -13.10 15.45
CA THR A 133 -21.15 -14.56 15.49
C THR A 133 -21.19 -15.15 16.89
N ASN A 134 -21.05 -14.34 17.93
CA ASN A 134 -21.10 -14.78 19.34
C ASN A 134 -22.49 -14.63 20.00
N ASN A 135 -23.48 -14.15 19.25
CA ASN A 135 -24.85 -14.03 19.72
C ASN A 135 -25.68 -15.30 19.39
#